data_b9c4aac7029c2e723f3e88da169ea513
#
_entry.id   b9c4aac7029c2e723f3e88da169ea513
#
_cell.length_a   1.000
_cell.length_b   1.000
_cell.length_c   1.000
_cell.angle_alpha   90.00
_cell.angle_beta   90.00
_cell.angle_gamma   90.00
#
_symmetry.space_group_name_H-M   'P 1'
#
loop_
_entity.id
_entity.type
_entity.pdbx_description
1 polymer ?
#
loop_
_entity_poly.entity_id
_entity_poly.type
_entity_poly.pdbx_seq_one_letter_code
_entity_poly.pdbx_strand_id
1 'polypeptide(L)'
;PFKDALFAALQHLLAIFVAIITPPLIIASALKLDVEKTSFLVSMSLFASGVSTFIQCRRFGTIGAGLLCIQGTSFSFIGPIIATGLVGGLPLIFGSCMVAAPIEMIVSRTFKYLRHIITPLVSGIVVLLIGLSLIKVGIVSCSGGYSAMDNGTFGSWENLSIAALVLLSVLFFNRCRNKYLRMSSIVLGLCLGYGLAFALGKVDMSALNVEMLMSFNIPQPFKYGVDFNVSSFIAIGLVYLITAIEATGDVTANSMISGLPIEGDSYLKRVSGGVMADGFNSFLAGVFNSCLLYTSPSPRDKRQ
;
A
#
# COMPACT_ATOMS: atom_id res chain seq x y z
N PRO A 1 -5.96 -12.13 -26.34
CA PRO A 1 -4.66 -12.73 -26.60
C PRO A 1 -3.57 -12.13 -25.72
N PHE A 2 -2.35 -12.68 -25.76
CA PHE A 2 -1.25 -12.33 -24.87
C PHE A 2 -0.91 -10.83 -24.84
N LYS A 3 -0.93 -10.16 -26.01
CA LYS A 3 -0.64 -8.72 -26.11
C LYS A 3 -1.60 -7.86 -25.29
N ASP A 4 -2.90 -8.16 -25.32
CA ASP A 4 -3.91 -7.40 -24.57
C ASP A 4 -3.78 -7.64 -23.07
N ALA A 5 -3.44 -8.88 -22.68
CA ALA A 5 -3.17 -9.23 -21.29
C ALA A 5 -1.91 -8.53 -20.75
N LEU A 6 -0.83 -8.52 -21.52
CA LEU A 6 0.42 -7.82 -21.18
C LEU A 6 0.18 -6.32 -21.03
N PHE A 7 -0.55 -5.73 -21.99
CA PHE A 7 -0.89 -4.31 -21.94
C PHE A 7 -1.76 -3.96 -20.74
N ALA A 8 -2.76 -4.79 -20.42
CA ALA A 8 -3.57 -4.64 -19.22
C ALA A 8 -2.74 -4.75 -17.94
N ALA A 9 -1.83 -5.73 -17.87
CA ALA A 9 -0.93 -5.90 -16.73
C ALA A 9 -0.02 -4.68 -16.52
N LEU A 10 0.54 -4.12 -17.60
CA LEU A 10 1.36 -2.91 -17.54
C LEU A 10 0.54 -1.70 -17.06
N GLN A 11 -0.70 -1.56 -17.51
CA GLN A 11 -1.59 -0.50 -17.05
C GLN A 11 -1.91 -0.63 -15.54
N HIS A 12 -2.15 -1.85 -15.05
CA HIS A 12 -2.35 -2.10 -13.63
C HIS A 12 -1.11 -1.76 -12.82
N LEU A 13 0.07 -2.19 -13.30
CA LEU A 13 1.34 -1.87 -12.66
C LEU A 13 1.53 -0.36 -12.51
N LEU A 14 1.36 0.41 -13.60
CA LEU A 14 1.51 1.87 -13.58
C LEU A 14 0.50 2.55 -12.65
N ALA A 15 -0.73 2.03 -12.57
CA ALA A 15 -1.77 2.62 -11.74
C ALA A 15 -1.52 2.44 -10.24
N ILE A 16 -0.92 1.30 -9.83
CA ILE A 16 -0.71 0.98 -8.42
C ILE A 16 0.73 1.24 -7.95
N PHE A 17 1.67 1.38 -8.87
CA PHE A 17 3.10 1.55 -8.54
C PHE A 17 3.35 2.63 -7.50
N VAL A 18 2.78 3.82 -7.70
CA VAL A 18 2.95 4.96 -6.78
C VAL A 18 2.33 4.66 -5.41
N ALA A 19 1.17 4.00 -5.39
CA ALA A 19 0.51 3.62 -4.14
C ALA A 19 1.34 2.61 -3.33
N ILE A 20 2.08 1.70 -3.99
CA ILE A 20 2.94 0.72 -3.32
C ILE A 20 4.18 1.38 -2.72
N ILE A 21 4.81 2.33 -3.42
CA ILE A 21 6.06 2.94 -2.95
C ILE A 21 5.84 4.07 -1.94
N THR A 22 4.65 4.68 -1.90
CA THR A 22 4.38 5.86 -1.06
C THR A 22 4.45 5.55 0.45
N PRO A 23 3.80 4.51 1.01
CA PRO A 23 3.89 4.21 2.43
C PRO A 23 5.31 3.95 2.93
N PRO A 24 6.15 3.10 2.28
CA PRO A 24 7.53 2.93 2.71
C PRO A 24 8.35 4.23 2.64
N LEU A 25 8.11 5.12 1.67
CA LEU A 25 8.79 6.41 1.60
C LEU A 25 8.36 7.34 2.76
N ILE A 26 7.08 7.38 3.11
CA ILE A 26 6.57 8.16 4.24
C ILE A 26 7.17 7.66 5.55
N ILE A 27 7.18 6.35 5.76
CA ILE A 27 7.75 5.72 6.96
C ILE A 27 9.25 5.99 7.04
N ALA A 28 9.99 5.81 5.95
CA ALA A 28 11.42 6.06 5.89
C ALA A 28 11.74 7.53 6.20
N SER A 29 11.00 8.47 5.64
CA SER A 29 11.14 9.90 5.92
C SER A 29 10.83 10.24 7.39
N ALA A 30 9.75 9.68 7.95
CA ALA A 30 9.36 9.92 9.33
C ALA A 30 10.37 9.35 10.34
N LEU A 31 10.99 8.22 10.03
CA LEU A 31 12.01 7.57 10.85
C LEU A 31 13.43 8.04 10.52
N LYS A 32 13.59 8.98 9.59
CA LYS A 32 14.89 9.54 9.14
C LYS A 32 15.88 8.45 8.73
N LEU A 33 15.38 7.45 7.98
CA LEU A 33 16.21 6.36 7.48
C LEU A 33 17.16 6.87 6.39
N ASP A 34 18.33 6.25 6.32
CA ASP A 34 19.29 6.49 5.24
C ASP A 34 18.73 6.01 3.87
N VAL A 35 19.38 6.47 2.80
CA VAL A 35 18.94 6.19 1.42
C VAL A 35 18.99 4.69 1.12
N GLU A 36 19.98 3.97 1.65
CA GLU A 36 20.14 2.53 1.44
C GLU A 36 18.96 1.74 2.03
N LYS A 37 18.61 2.01 3.29
CA LYS A 37 17.46 1.37 3.95
C LYS A 37 16.15 1.73 3.27
N THR A 38 15.99 2.98 2.87
CA THR A 38 14.81 3.46 2.14
C THR A 38 14.65 2.73 0.81
N SER A 39 15.72 2.62 0.01
CA SER A 39 15.74 1.90 -1.25
C SER A 39 15.41 0.41 -1.06
N PHE A 40 15.97 -0.21 -0.03
CA PHE A 40 15.67 -1.60 0.30
C PHE A 40 14.21 -1.80 0.67
N LEU A 41 13.63 -0.96 1.54
CA LEU A 41 12.22 -1.04 1.93
C LEU A 41 11.27 -0.90 0.73
N VAL A 42 11.55 0.05 -0.16
CA VAL A 42 10.76 0.25 -1.39
C VAL A 42 10.86 -0.98 -2.30
N SER A 43 12.07 -1.49 -2.52
CA SER A 43 12.29 -2.69 -3.35
C SER A 43 11.59 -3.91 -2.81
N MET A 44 11.65 -4.12 -1.49
CA MET A 44 10.97 -5.23 -0.83
C MET A 44 9.45 -5.08 -0.85
N SER A 45 8.93 -3.84 -0.79
CA SER A 45 7.49 -3.60 -0.92
C SER A 45 6.96 -3.94 -2.31
N LEU A 46 7.70 -3.62 -3.36
CA LEU A 46 7.37 -4.03 -4.74
C LEU A 46 7.44 -5.55 -4.91
N PHE A 47 8.50 -6.18 -4.38
CA PHE A 47 8.65 -7.64 -4.42
C PHE A 47 7.51 -8.35 -3.69
N ALA A 48 7.25 -7.95 -2.45
CA ALA A 48 6.18 -8.53 -1.63
C ALA A 48 4.80 -8.33 -2.27
N SER A 49 4.52 -7.15 -2.84
CA SER A 49 3.28 -6.88 -3.58
C SER A 49 3.10 -7.83 -4.77
N GLY A 50 4.15 -8.08 -5.54
CA GLY A 50 4.11 -9.01 -6.68
C GLY A 50 3.79 -10.44 -6.25
N VAL A 51 4.52 -10.96 -5.26
CA VAL A 51 4.32 -12.31 -4.71
C VAL A 51 2.91 -12.46 -4.13
N SER A 52 2.49 -11.47 -3.36
CA SER A 52 1.19 -11.47 -2.67
C SER A 52 0.03 -11.37 -3.64
N THR A 53 0.15 -10.56 -4.69
CA THR A 53 -0.84 -10.48 -5.77
C THR A 53 -0.99 -11.82 -6.48
N PHE A 54 0.13 -12.51 -6.73
CA PHE A 54 0.09 -13.85 -7.33
C PHE A 54 -0.64 -14.85 -6.44
N ILE A 55 -0.37 -14.86 -5.13
CA ILE A 55 -1.05 -15.71 -4.15
C ILE A 55 -2.55 -15.41 -4.11
N GLN A 56 -2.92 -14.13 -4.09
CA GLN A 56 -4.30 -13.68 -4.04
C GLN A 56 -5.11 -14.09 -5.27
N CYS A 57 -4.52 -13.96 -6.46
CA CYS A 57 -5.16 -14.29 -7.72
C CYS A 57 -5.28 -15.80 -7.96
N ARG A 58 -4.28 -16.57 -7.54
CA ARG A 58 -4.15 -17.99 -7.91
C ARG A 58 -4.95 -18.92 -7.01
N ARG A 59 -5.23 -18.54 -5.79
CA ARG A 59 -5.88 -19.34 -4.75
C ARG A 59 -5.20 -20.69 -4.51
N PHE A 60 -4.45 -20.77 -3.42
CA PHE A 60 -3.79 -22.00 -2.97
C PHE A 60 -4.58 -22.62 -1.80
N GLY A 61 -5.41 -23.60 -2.09
CA GLY A 61 -6.26 -24.25 -1.09
C GLY A 61 -7.26 -23.26 -0.46
N THR A 62 -7.00 -22.86 0.79
CA THR A 62 -7.83 -21.90 1.54
C THR A 62 -7.29 -20.48 1.51
N ILE A 63 -6.16 -20.23 0.86
CA ILE A 63 -5.48 -18.93 0.77
C ILE A 63 -5.72 -18.35 -0.63
N GLY A 64 -6.18 -17.12 -0.71
CA GLY A 64 -6.46 -16.42 -1.95
C GLY A 64 -7.95 -16.31 -2.28
N ALA A 65 -8.36 -15.16 -2.82
CA ALA A 65 -9.72 -14.93 -3.29
C ALA A 65 -10.00 -15.62 -4.64
N GLY A 66 -8.96 -15.89 -5.44
CA GLY A 66 -9.12 -16.37 -6.83
C GLY A 66 -9.70 -15.30 -7.76
N LEU A 67 -9.48 -14.04 -7.42
CA LEU A 67 -9.89 -12.85 -8.18
C LEU A 67 -8.66 -12.00 -8.48
N LEU A 68 -8.76 -11.16 -9.50
CA LEU A 68 -7.73 -10.18 -9.81
C LEU A 68 -7.76 -9.03 -8.79
N CYS A 69 -7.30 -9.32 -7.59
CA CYS A 69 -7.11 -8.34 -6.52
C CYS A 69 -5.62 -8.08 -6.37
N ILE A 70 -5.21 -6.82 -6.51
CA ILE A 70 -3.81 -6.44 -6.35
C ILE A 70 -3.53 -6.22 -4.87
N GLN A 71 -2.39 -6.74 -4.40
CA GLN A 71 -1.89 -6.51 -3.06
C GLN A 71 -0.95 -5.31 -3.07
N GLY A 72 -1.33 -4.23 -2.40
CA GLY A 72 -0.54 -3.02 -2.24
C GLY A 72 -0.07 -2.82 -0.80
N THR A 73 0.76 -1.81 -0.56
CA THR A 73 1.12 -1.40 0.81
C THR A 73 -0.03 -0.62 1.44
N SER A 74 -0.36 -0.96 2.68
CA SER A 74 -1.51 -0.36 3.37
C SER A 74 -1.16 0.98 4.00
N PHE A 75 -1.99 1.99 3.70
CA PHE A 75 -1.92 3.30 4.33
C PHE A 75 -2.42 3.30 5.78
N SER A 76 -3.30 2.34 6.13
CA SER A 76 -3.87 2.22 7.48
C SER A 76 -2.81 1.96 8.55
N PHE A 77 -1.71 1.31 8.17
CA PHE A 77 -0.62 1.00 9.08
C PHE A 77 0.39 2.13 9.28
N ILE A 78 0.39 3.21 8.48
CA ILE A 78 1.42 4.25 8.51
C ILE A 78 1.58 4.84 9.92
N GLY A 79 0.49 5.25 10.55
CA GLY A 79 0.53 5.83 11.90
C GLY A 79 1.12 4.90 12.96
N PRO A 80 0.54 3.70 13.15
CA PRO A 80 1.06 2.71 14.10
C PRO A 80 2.50 2.26 13.80
N ILE A 81 2.90 2.10 12.52
CA ILE A 81 4.26 1.74 12.14
C ILE A 81 5.25 2.86 12.51
N ILE A 82 4.92 4.12 12.22
CA ILE A 82 5.78 5.26 12.59
C ILE A 82 5.92 5.31 14.12
N ALA A 83 4.82 5.20 14.86
CA ALA A 83 4.86 5.20 16.32
C ALA A 83 5.72 4.06 16.88
N THR A 84 5.58 2.83 16.33
CA THR A 84 6.38 1.66 16.71
C THR A 84 7.86 1.87 16.35
N GLY A 85 8.13 2.41 15.16
CA GLY A 85 9.50 2.65 14.68
C GLY A 85 10.26 3.69 15.49
N LEU A 86 9.57 4.71 16.00
CA LEU A 86 10.18 5.72 16.90
C LEU A 86 10.56 5.13 18.27
N VAL A 87 9.94 4.02 18.69
CA VAL A 87 10.24 3.34 19.96
C VAL A 87 11.38 2.33 19.84
N GLY A 88 11.36 1.48 18.80
CA GLY A 88 12.30 0.36 18.69
C GLY A 88 12.85 0.12 17.28
N GLY A 89 12.69 1.08 16.37
CA GLY A 89 13.24 1.00 15.01
C GLY A 89 12.59 -0.08 14.13
N LEU A 90 13.29 -0.45 13.08
CA LEU A 90 12.83 -1.45 12.09
C LEU A 90 12.63 -2.85 12.70
N PRO A 91 13.51 -3.37 13.60
CA PRO A 91 13.29 -4.68 14.22
C PRO A 91 11.95 -4.81 14.91
N LEU A 92 11.56 -3.78 15.68
CA LEU A 92 10.30 -3.76 16.42
C LEU A 92 9.10 -3.67 15.47
N ILE A 93 9.19 -2.93 14.37
CA ILE A 93 8.14 -2.86 13.35
C ILE A 93 7.88 -4.26 12.79
N PHE A 94 8.91 -4.90 12.23
CA PHE A 94 8.73 -6.19 11.54
C PHE A 94 8.34 -7.31 12.49
N GLY A 95 8.91 -7.33 13.69
CA GLY A 95 8.54 -8.30 14.71
C GLY A 95 7.09 -8.18 15.15
N SER A 96 6.65 -6.97 15.48
CA SER A 96 5.25 -6.72 15.87
C SER A 96 4.27 -7.02 14.73
N CYS A 97 4.63 -6.68 13.48
CA CYS A 97 3.81 -6.98 12.30
C CYS A 97 3.65 -8.48 12.08
N MET A 98 4.74 -9.26 12.18
CA MET A 98 4.71 -10.71 12.01
C MET A 98 3.87 -11.40 13.08
N VAL A 99 4.04 -10.99 14.35
CA VAL A 99 3.31 -11.60 15.47
C VAL A 99 1.83 -11.21 15.44
N ALA A 100 1.48 -10.03 14.90
CA ALA A 100 0.10 -9.58 14.80
C ALA A 100 -0.64 -10.10 13.53
N ALA A 101 0.06 -10.45 12.46
CA ALA A 101 -0.56 -10.94 11.22
C ALA A 101 -1.49 -12.18 11.40
N PRO A 102 -1.21 -13.15 12.30
CA PRO A 102 -2.14 -14.23 12.62
C PRO A 102 -3.52 -13.78 13.09
N ILE A 103 -3.67 -12.57 13.64
CA ILE A 103 -4.98 -12.02 14.03
C ILE A 103 -5.92 -12.00 12.81
N GLU A 104 -5.45 -11.49 11.69
CA GLU A 104 -6.23 -11.43 10.45
C GLU A 104 -6.52 -12.82 9.87
N MET A 105 -5.56 -13.75 9.97
CA MET A 105 -5.78 -15.14 9.57
C MET A 105 -6.88 -15.81 10.43
N ILE A 106 -6.93 -15.54 11.73
CA ILE A 106 -7.98 -16.01 12.64
C ILE A 106 -9.33 -15.39 12.27
N VAL A 107 -9.37 -14.08 12.02
CA VAL A 107 -10.56 -13.36 11.57
C VAL A 107 -11.13 -14.00 10.30
N SER A 108 -10.27 -14.38 9.35
CA SER A 108 -10.70 -15.02 8.11
C SER A 108 -11.44 -16.35 8.35
N ARG A 109 -11.05 -17.12 9.36
CA ARG A 109 -11.69 -18.39 9.74
C ARG A 109 -13.00 -18.19 10.47
N THR A 110 -13.11 -17.13 11.25
CA THR A 110 -14.32 -16.76 11.99
C THR A 110 -15.25 -15.86 11.19
N PHE A 111 -14.95 -15.57 9.93
CA PHE A 111 -15.70 -14.66 9.07
C PHE A 111 -17.19 -14.98 8.99
N LYS A 112 -17.57 -16.27 9.00
CA LYS A 112 -18.98 -16.72 9.00
C LYS A 112 -19.78 -16.09 10.16
N TYR A 113 -19.16 -15.87 11.31
CA TYR A 113 -19.79 -15.27 12.49
C TYR A 113 -19.71 -13.75 12.45
N LEU A 114 -18.59 -13.20 11.96
CA LEU A 114 -18.35 -11.77 11.88
C LEU A 114 -19.17 -11.06 10.79
N ARG A 115 -19.67 -11.78 9.78
CA ARG A 115 -20.46 -11.19 8.69
C ARG A 115 -21.68 -10.38 9.12
N HIS A 116 -22.21 -10.65 10.32
CA HIS A 116 -23.34 -9.90 10.88
C HIS A 116 -22.91 -8.55 11.45
N ILE A 117 -21.62 -8.42 11.82
CA ILE A 117 -21.02 -7.18 12.33
C ILE A 117 -20.41 -6.39 11.16
N ILE A 118 -19.76 -7.07 10.23
CA ILE A 118 -19.13 -6.48 9.03
C ILE A 118 -20.20 -6.22 7.97
N THR A 119 -20.98 -5.18 8.17
CA THR A 119 -21.98 -4.73 7.19
C THR A 119 -21.35 -3.73 6.22
N PRO A 120 -21.94 -3.49 5.04
CA PRO A 120 -21.48 -2.45 4.11
C PRO A 120 -21.38 -1.06 4.75
N LEU A 121 -22.25 -0.77 5.72
CA LEU A 121 -22.20 0.47 6.49
C LEU A 121 -20.92 0.57 7.34
N VAL A 122 -20.57 -0.50 8.05
CA VAL A 122 -19.35 -0.57 8.87
C VAL A 122 -18.12 -0.42 7.99
N SER A 123 -18.05 -1.13 6.85
CA SER A 123 -16.95 -0.98 5.88
C SER A 123 -16.84 0.45 5.37
N GLY A 124 -17.95 1.11 5.04
CA GLY A 124 -17.97 2.50 4.59
C GLY A 124 -17.45 3.48 5.66
N ILE A 125 -17.84 3.29 6.92
CA ILE A 125 -17.34 4.09 8.04
C ILE A 125 -15.84 3.89 8.25
N VAL A 126 -15.35 2.66 8.17
CA VAL A 126 -13.91 2.34 8.30
C VAL A 126 -13.11 3.05 7.20
N VAL A 127 -13.53 2.94 5.95
CA VAL A 127 -12.86 3.63 4.81
C VAL A 127 -12.88 5.14 4.99
N LEU A 128 -13.98 5.72 5.48
CA LEU A 128 -14.07 7.14 5.78
C LEU A 128 -13.05 7.55 6.87
N LEU A 129 -12.98 6.80 7.97
CA LEU A 129 -12.05 7.08 9.07
C LEU A 129 -10.58 6.96 8.62
N ILE A 130 -10.25 5.96 7.80
CA ILE A 130 -8.92 5.85 7.18
C ILE A 130 -8.62 7.09 6.34
N GLY A 131 -9.56 7.50 5.46
CA GLY A 131 -9.42 8.72 4.67
C GLY A 131 -9.16 9.97 5.51
N LEU A 132 -9.91 10.15 6.60
CA LEU A 132 -9.73 11.27 7.53
C LEU A 132 -8.36 11.22 8.23
N SER A 133 -7.89 10.05 8.64
CA SER A 133 -6.58 9.89 9.29
C SER A 133 -5.42 10.23 8.35
N LEU A 134 -5.58 9.98 7.04
CA LEU A 134 -4.59 10.27 6.01
C LEU A 134 -4.50 11.75 5.63
N ILE A 135 -5.49 12.59 5.99
CA ILE A 135 -5.44 14.05 5.72
C ILE A 135 -4.17 14.67 6.32
N LYS A 136 -3.85 14.32 7.57
CA LYS A 136 -2.62 14.80 8.23
C LYS A 136 -1.37 14.42 7.45
N VAL A 137 -1.28 13.17 7.01
CA VAL A 137 -0.14 12.66 6.21
C VAL A 137 -0.06 13.39 4.87
N GLY A 138 -1.21 13.60 4.21
CA GLY A 138 -1.30 14.36 2.96
C GLY A 138 -0.83 15.80 3.10
N ILE A 139 -1.27 16.51 4.15
CA ILE A 139 -0.84 17.89 4.41
C ILE A 139 0.67 17.96 4.65
N VAL A 140 1.22 17.07 5.47
CA VAL A 140 2.66 16.99 5.72
C VAL A 140 3.43 16.76 4.42
N SER A 141 2.99 15.82 3.60
CA SER A 141 3.64 15.52 2.31
C SER A 141 3.56 16.67 1.33
N CYS A 142 2.42 17.35 1.19
CA CYS A 142 2.26 18.53 0.34
C CYS A 142 3.11 19.71 0.79
N SER A 143 3.38 19.83 2.09
CA SER A 143 4.20 20.89 2.67
C SER A 143 5.71 20.64 2.56
N GLY A 144 6.13 19.53 1.95
CA GLY A 144 7.54 19.16 1.74
C GLY A 144 8.03 17.97 2.54
N GLY A 145 7.12 17.28 3.26
CA GLY A 145 7.43 16.10 4.06
C GLY A 145 8.12 16.40 5.39
N TYR A 146 8.52 15.35 6.09
CA TYR A 146 9.18 15.47 7.40
C TYR A 146 10.55 16.15 7.31
N SER A 147 11.29 15.95 6.22
CA SER A 147 12.59 16.61 6.00
C SER A 147 12.47 18.13 5.92
N ALA A 148 11.38 18.65 5.35
CA ALA A 148 11.14 20.08 5.28
C ALA A 148 10.82 20.70 6.66
N MET A 149 10.28 19.91 7.61
CA MET A 149 10.10 20.35 9.00
C MET A 149 11.44 20.62 9.69
N ASP A 150 12.42 19.72 9.47
CA ASP A 150 13.76 19.86 10.06
C ASP A 150 14.54 21.02 9.45
N ASN A 151 14.38 21.26 8.14
CA ASN A 151 15.10 22.30 7.40
C ASN A 151 14.41 23.67 7.42
N GLY A 152 13.28 23.82 8.12
CA GLY A 152 12.53 25.09 8.21
C GLY A 152 11.85 25.53 6.89
N THR A 153 11.76 24.65 5.89
CA THR A 153 11.13 24.93 4.59
C THR A 153 9.71 24.37 4.49
N PHE A 154 9.17 23.92 5.62
CA PHE A 154 7.81 23.36 5.68
C PHE A 154 6.77 24.40 5.28
N GLY A 155 5.88 24.04 4.36
CA GLY A 155 4.84 24.93 3.86
C GLY A 155 5.34 26.05 2.95
N SER A 156 6.59 26.00 2.47
CA SER A 156 7.10 27.00 1.52
C SER A 156 6.25 27.03 0.23
N TRP A 157 6.17 28.20 -0.39
CA TRP A 157 5.46 28.38 -1.67
C TRP A 157 5.93 27.43 -2.77
N GLU A 158 7.21 27.10 -2.75
CA GLU A 158 7.80 26.15 -3.71
C GLU A 158 7.24 24.73 -3.51
N ASN A 159 7.18 24.24 -2.27
CA ASN A 159 6.63 22.92 -1.95
C ASN A 159 5.13 22.85 -2.29
N LEU A 160 4.39 23.90 -1.91
CA LEU A 160 2.96 23.99 -2.20
C LEU A 160 2.68 24.09 -3.71
N SER A 161 3.52 24.81 -4.47
CA SER A 161 3.37 24.91 -5.93
C SER A 161 3.62 23.56 -6.64
N ILE A 162 4.61 22.79 -6.18
CA ILE A 162 4.86 21.43 -6.71
C ILE A 162 3.67 20.53 -6.39
N ALA A 163 3.18 20.54 -5.16
CA ALA A 163 2.03 19.76 -4.75
C ALA A 163 0.76 20.12 -5.54
N ALA A 164 0.50 21.43 -5.71
CA ALA A 164 -0.62 21.91 -6.50
C ALA A 164 -0.51 21.50 -7.99
N LEU A 165 0.67 21.63 -8.59
CA LEU A 165 0.91 21.18 -9.97
C LEU A 165 0.61 19.70 -10.15
N VAL A 166 1.13 18.85 -9.25
CA VAL A 166 0.90 17.40 -9.30
C VAL A 166 -0.60 17.11 -9.17
N LEU A 167 -1.28 17.69 -8.18
CA LEU A 167 -2.70 17.48 -7.97
C LEU A 167 -3.53 17.90 -9.19
N LEU A 168 -3.30 19.10 -9.70
CA LEU A 168 -4.02 19.63 -10.86
C LEU A 168 -3.75 18.81 -12.12
N SER A 169 -2.50 18.37 -12.32
CA SER A 169 -2.12 17.49 -13.43
C SER A 169 -2.84 16.15 -13.37
N VAL A 170 -2.86 15.52 -12.20
CA VAL A 170 -3.58 14.24 -12.01
C VAL A 170 -5.07 14.40 -12.28
N LEU A 171 -5.70 15.47 -11.75
CA LEU A 171 -7.12 15.76 -12.00
C LEU A 171 -7.40 16.02 -13.49
N PHE A 172 -6.53 16.77 -14.16
CA PHE A 172 -6.65 17.06 -15.58
C PHE A 172 -6.55 15.78 -16.43
N PHE A 173 -5.51 14.97 -16.24
CA PHE A 173 -5.34 13.73 -17.00
C PHE A 173 -6.42 12.70 -16.68
N ASN A 174 -6.88 12.64 -15.44
CA ASN A 174 -7.98 11.73 -15.04
C ASN A 174 -9.31 12.09 -15.73
N ARG A 175 -9.50 13.36 -16.10
CA ARG A 175 -10.69 13.84 -16.82
C ARG A 175 -10.58 13.71 -18.34
N CYS A 176 -9.40 13.40 -18.88
CA CYS A 176 -9.19 13.24 -20.33
C CYS A 176 -10.03 12.09 -20.91
N ARG A 177 -10.56 12.31 -22.13
CA ARG A 177 -11.30 11.27 -22.88
C ARG A 177 -10.41 10.10 -23.30
N ASN A 178 -9.13 10.33 -23.48
CA ASN A 178 -8.16 9.29 -23.86
C ASN A 178 -7.95 8.34 -22.68
N LYS A 179 -8.28 7.06 -22.90
CA LYS A 179 -8.16 5.99 -21.88
C LYS A 179 -6.74 5.85 -21.34
N TYR A 180 -5.73 5.99 -22.21
CA TYR A 180 -4.31 5.84 -21.82
C TYR A 180 -3.85 6.98 -20.90
N LEU A 181 -4.14 8.23 -21.26
CA LEU A 181 -3.81 9.40 -20.42
C LEU A 181 -4.47 9.33 -19.06
N ARG A 182 -5.73 8.91 -19.03
CA ARG A 182 -6.50 8.78 -17.79
C ARG A 182 -5.95 7.69 -16.87
N MET A 183 -5.51 6.55 -17.42
CA MET A 183 -4.94 5.45 -16.63
C MET A 183 -3.54 5.76 -16.13
N SER A 184 -2.77 6.55 -16.88
CA SER A 184 -1.42 6.99 -16.50
C SER A 184 -1.40 8.33 -15.76
N SER A 185 -2.56 8.86 -15.35
CA SER A 185 -2.68 10.20 -14.77
C SER A 185 -1.76 10.44 -13.57
N ILE A 186 -1.64 9.46 -12.68
CA ILE A 186 -0.79 9.55 -11.47
C ILE A 186 0.69 9.58 -11.87
N VAL A 187 1.11 8.70 -12.79
CA VAL A 187 2.51 8.64 -13.26
C VAL A 187 2.88 9.92 -14.01
N LEU A 188 1.98 10.43 -14.86
CA LEU A 188 2.19 11.69 -15.57
C LEU A 188 2.28 12.87 -14.61
N GLY A 189 1.42 12.92 -13.59
CA GLY A 189 1.48 13.92 -12.54
C GLY A 189 2.79 13.88 -11.77
N LEU A 190 3.26 12.67 -11.42
CA LEU A 190 4.55 12.47 -10.76
C LEU A 190 5.72 12.95 -11.64
N CYS A 191 5.74 12.60 -12.93
CA CYS A 191 6.78 13.06 -13.87
C CYS A 191 6.81 14.60 -13.97
N LEU A 192 5.64 15.24 -14.05
CA LEU A 192 5.56 16.71 -14.10
C LEU A 192 6.03 17.34 -12.79
N GLY A 193 5.65 16.78 -11.63
CA GLY A 193 6.10 17.23 -10.32
C GLY A 193 7.61 17.11 -10.15
N TYR A 194 8.17 15.98 -10.59
CA TYR A 194 9.62 15.76 -10.56
C TYR A 194 10.36 16.72 -11.50
N GLY A 195 9.81 16.96 -12.69
CA GLY A 195 10.35 17.95 -13.66
C GLY A 195 10.38 19.36 -13.09
N LEU A 196 9.31 19.78 -12.39
CA LEU A 196 9.27 21.09 -11.72
C LEU A 196 10.26 21.14 -10.55
N ALA A 197 10.32 20.10 -9.73
CA ALA A 197 11.26 20.02 -8.61
C ALA A 197 12.72 20.10 -9.10
N PHE A 198 13.03 19.45 -10.25
CA PHE A 198 14.32 19.54 -10.90
C PHE A 198 14.61 20.97 -11.39
N ALA A 199 13.65 21.60 -12.06
CA ALA A 199 13.79 22.98 -12.54
C ALA A 199 14.00 24.00 -11.39
N LEU A 200 13.43 23.72 -10.22
CA LEU A 200 13.62 24.54 -8.99
C LEU A 200 14.91 24.18 -8.21
N GLY A 201 15.73 23.27 -8.72
CA GLY A 201 16.98 22.86 -8.08
C GLY A 201 16.82 22.08 -6.78
N LYS A 202 15.64 21.51 -6.54
CA LYS A 202 15.34 20.71 -5.32
C LYS A 202 15.77 19.26 -5.44
N VAL A 203 16.16 18.81 -6.62
CA VAL A 203 16.63 17.45 -6.88
C VAL A 203 18.14 17.44 -6.86
N ASP A 204 18.72 16.79 -5.86
CA ASP A 204 20.16 16.59 -5.78
C ASP A 204 20.59 15.44 -6.69
N MET A 205 21.14 15.79 -7.86
CA MET A 205 21.64 14.84 -8.84
C MET A 205 22.94 14.16 -8.38
N SER A 206 23.66 14.73 -7.42
CA SER A 206 24.90 14.13 -6.89
C SER A 206 24.60 12.88 -6.04
N ALA A 207 23.39 12.79 -5.50
CA ALA A 207 22.91 11.62 -4.78
C ALA A 207 22.56 10.42 -5.69
N LEU A 208 22.48 10.63 -7.02
CA LEU A 208 22.30 9.56 -8.00
C LEU A 208 23.61 8.80 -8.19
N ASN A 209 23.84 7.81 -7.35
CA ASN A 209 24.95 6.89 -7.55
C ASN A 209 24.52 5.81 -8.55
N VAL A 210 25.23 5.73 -9.70
CA VAL A 210 24.98 4.75 -10.76
C VAL A 210 25.09 3.31 -10.24
N GLU A 211 25.97 3.05 -9.29
CA GLU A 211 26.09 1.76 -8.61
C GLU A 211 24.82 1.39 -7.84
N MET A 212 24.15 2.38 -7.27
CA MET A 212 22.89 2.19 -6.54
C MET A 212 21.72 1.92 -7.49
N LEU A 213 21.71 2.51 -8.67
CA LEU A 213 20.73 2.22 -9.74
C LEU A 213 20.86 0.81 -10.30
N MET A 214 22.06 0.25 -10.28
CA MET A 214 22.36 -1.11 -10.72
C MET A 214 22.36 -2.15 -9.60
N SER A 215 22.20 -1.72 -8.35
CA SER A 215 22.16 -2.66 -7.21
C SER A 215 20.84 -3.43 -7.20
N PHE A 216 20.94 -4.73 -7.40
CA PHE A 216 19.81 -5.64 -7.21
C PHE A 216 19.65 -5.91 -5.71
N ASN A 217 18.59 -5.36 -5.12
CA ASN A 217 18.20 -5.68 -3.76
C ASN A 217 17.62 -7.10 -3.71
N ILE A 218 18.45 -8.06 -3.33
CA ILE A 218 18.02 -9.45 -3.17
C ILE A 218 17.18 -9.54 -1.89
N PRO A 219 16.01 -10.21 -1.92
CA PRO A 219 15.19 -10.43 -0.74
C PRO A 219 15.97 -11.19 0.33
N GLN A 220 16.22 -10.55 1.46
CA GLN A 220 16.91 -11.14 2.61
C GLN A 220 15.91 -11.24 3.77
N PRO A 221 15.47 -12.46 4.13
CA PRO A 221 14.62 -12.64 5.29
C PRO A 221 15.32 -12.12 6.56
N PHE A 222 14.55 -11.41 7.40
CA PHE A 222 15.01 -10.93 8.71
C PHE A 222 16.25 -10.02 8.68
N LYS A 223 16.51 -9.29 7.58
CA LYS A 223 17.70 -8.43 7.42
C LYS A 223 17.88 -7.46 8.58
N TYR A 224 16.82 -6.88 9.09
CA TYR A 224 16.85 -5.91 10.19
C TYR A 224 16.61 -6.52 11.56
N GLY A 225 16.49 -7.86 11.65
CA GLY A 225 16.15 -8.53 12.89
C GLY A 225 14.66 -8.44 13.25
N VAL A 226 14.33 -8.99 14.42
CA VAL A 226 12.96 -9.08 14.94
C VAL A 226 12.99 -8.72 16.41
N ASP A 227 12.15 -7.78 16.83
CA ASP A 227 11.94 -7.41 18.23
C ASP A 227 10.43 -7.37 18.53
N PHE A 228 10.06 -7.41 19.79
CA PHE A 228 8.67 -7.51 20.20
C PHE A 228 8.35 -6.61 21.41
N ASN A 229 7.26 -5.87 21.30
CA ASN A 229 6.70 -5.08 22.37
C ASN A 229 5.17 -5.25 22.39
N VAL A 230 4.60 -5.49 23.55
CA VAL A 230 3.15 -5.71 23.71
C VAL A 230 2.32 -4.50 23.26
N SER A 231 2.77 -3.28 23.56
CA SER A 231 2.07 -2.05 23.15
C SER A 231 2.01 -1.93 21.61
N SER A 232 3.13 -2.17 20.94
CA SER A 232 3.21 -2.17 19.47
C SER A 232 2.37 -3.29 18.84
N PHE A 233 2.39 -4.47 19.45
CA PHE A 233 1.54 -5.59 19.04
C PHE A 233 0.06 -5.26 19.11
N ILE A 234 -0.41 -4.64 20.20
CA ILE A 234 -1.82 -4.25 20.36
C ILE A 234 -2.19 -3.20 19.30
N ALA A 235 -1.35 -2.17 19.13
CA ALA A 235 -1.62 -1.10 18.18
C ALA A 235 -1.72 -1.64 16.74
N ILE A 236 -0.77 -2.46 16.31
CA ILE A 236 -0.73 -3.06 14.96
C ILE A 236 -1.84 -4.11 14.82
N GLY A 237 -2.11 -4.91 15.87
CA GLY A 237 -3.16 -5.91 15.88
C GLY A 237 -4.57 -5.34 15.70
N LEU A 238 -4.84 -4.17 16.28
CA LEU A 238 -6.10 -3.45 16.04
C LEU A 238 -6.23 -3.03 14.57
N VAL A 239 -5.15 -2.63 13.92
CA VAL A 239 -5.19 -2.29 12.49
C VAL A 239 -5.45 -3.54 11.63
N TYR A 240 -4.94 -4.70 12.00
CA TYR A 240 -5.26 -5.95 11.30
C TYR A 240 -6.75 -6.33 11.36
N LEU A 241 -7.47 -5.93 12.41
CA LEU A 241 -8.93 -6.08 12.44
C LEU A 241 -9.61 -5.13 11.43
N ILE A 242 -9.07 -3.93 11.27
CA ILE A 242 -9.57 -2.93 10.31
C ILE A 242 -9.30 -3.40 8.88
N THR A 243 -8.09 -3.87 8.57
CA THR A 243 -7.74 -4.35 7.23
C THR A 243 -8.49 -5.60 6.83
N ALA A 244 -8.84 -6.49 7.76
CA ALA A 244 -9.72 -7.61 7.49
C ALA A 244 -11.12 -7.17 7.02
N ILE A 245 -11.65 -6.06 7.58
CA ILE A 245 -12.93 -5.46 7.13
C ILE A 245 -12.76 -4.83 5.74
N GLU A 246 -11.66 -4.10 5.53
CA GLU A 246 -11.31 -3.47 4.26
C GLU A 246 -11.16 -4.52 3.15
N ALA A 247 -10.38 -5.57 3.36
CA ALA A 247 -10.19 -6.67 2.43
C ALA A 247 -11.52 -7.39 2.09
N THR A 248 -12.42 -7.51 3.07
CA THR A 248 -13.76 -8.04 2.83
C THR A 248 -14.55 -7.17 1.86
N GLY A 249 -14.50 -5.85 2.03
CA GLY A 249 -15.14 -4.88 1.14
C GLY A 249 -14.59 -4.98 -0.28
N ASP A 250 -13.30 -5.04 -0.43
CA ASP A 250 -12.60 -5.08 -1.72
C ASP A 250 -12.86 -6.40 -2.48
N VAL A 251 -12.82 -7.55 -1.79
CA VAL A 251 -13.15 -8.85 -2.41
C VAL A 251 -14.62 -8.89 -2.80
N THR A 252 -15.50 -8.26 -2.03
CA THR A 252 -16.93 -8.15 -2.36
C THR A 252 -17.14 -7.28 -3.59
N ALA A 253 -16.54 -6.09 -3.62
CA ALA A 253 -16.60 -5.19 -4.76
C ALA A 253 -16.08 -5.85 -6.04
N ASN A 254 -14.93 -6.51 -5.95
CA ASN A 254 -14.35 -7.28 -7.06
C ASN A 254 -15.25 -8.44 -7.53
N SER A 255 -15.92 -9.12 -6.59
CA SER A 255 -16.89 -10.17 -6.93
C SER A 255 -18.06 -9.62 -7.72
N MET A 256 -18.63 -8.47 -7.27
CA MET A 256 -19.73 -7.79 -7.96
C MET A 256 -19.34 -7.38 -9.38
N ILE A 257 -18.21 -6.77 -9.55
CA ILE A 257 -17.71 -6.28 -10.84
C ILE A 257 -17.40 -7.45 -11.79
N SER A 258 -16.94 -8.58 -11.24
CA SER A 258 -16.68 -9.80 -12.00
C SER A 258 -17.95 -10.60 -12.31
N GLY A 259 -19.14 -10.11 -11.95
CA GLY A 259 -20.42 -10.80 -12.17
C GLY A 259 -20.56 -12.09 -11.35
N LEU A 260 -19.82 -12.21 -10.23
CA LEU A 260 -19.85 -13.39 -9.38
C LEU A 260 -20.83 -13.20 -8.21
N PRO A 261 -21.42 -14.30 -7.69
CA PRO A 261 -22.34 -14.22 -6.55
C PRO A 261 -21.68 -13.54 -5.33
N ILE A 262 -22.42 -12.65 -4.68
CA ILE A 262 -22.03 -11.99 -3.42
C ILE A 262 -22.72 -12.60 -2.21
N GLU A 263 -23.36 -13.75 -2.38
CA GLU A 263 -24.02 -14.54 -1.34
C GLU A 263 -23.73 -16.02 -1.51
N GLY A 264 -24.00 -16.80 -0.46
CA GLY A 264 -23.83 -18.24 -0.46
C GLY A 264 -22.42 -18.72 -0.14
N ASP A 265 -22.22 -20.05 -0.13
CA ASP A 265 -20.97 -20.68 0.32
C ASP A 265 -19.76 -20.34 -0.55
N SER A 266 -19.96 -20.17 -1.86
CA SER A 266 -18.87 -19.81 -2.79
C SER A 266 -18.33 -18.42 -2.52
N TYR A 267 -19.20 -17.47 -2.19
CA TYR A 267 -18.84 -16.12 -1.78
C TYR A 267 -18.09 -16.12 -0.43
N LEU A 268 -18.63 -16.82 0.57
CA LEU A 268 -17.99 -16.93 1.87
C LEU A 268 -16.58 -17.53 1.79
N LYS A 269 -16.38 -18.57 0.98
CA LYS A 269 -15.07 -19.17 0.71
C LYS A 269 -14.12 -18.21 0.02
N ARG A 270 -14.63 -17.36 -0.86
CA ARG A 270 -13.83 -16.35 -1.59
C ARG A 270 -13.36 -15.23 -0.67
N VAL A 271 -14.27 -14.69 0.12
CA VAL A 271 -13.94 -13.62 1.08
C VAL A 271 -13.00 -14.14 2.17
N SER A 272 -13.34 -15.29 2.79
CA SER A 272 -12.47 -15.91 3.78
C SER A 272 -11.08 -16.22 3.21
N GLY A 273 -11.00 -16.72 1.96
CA GLY A 273 -9.73 -16.96 1.29
C GLY A 273 -8.94 -15.68 1.00
N GLY A 274 -9.63 -14.61 0.63
CA GLY A 274 -9.03 -13.29 0.39
C GLY A 274 -8.43 -12.68 1.65
N VAL A 275 -9.20 -12.65 2.75
CA VAL A 275 -8.74 -12.17 4.06
C VAL A 275 -7.61 -13.05 4.62
N MET A 276 -7.69 -14.38 4.43
CA MET A 276 -6.60 -15.29 4.80
C MET A 276 -5.32 -14.98 4.05
N ALA A 277 -5.41 -14.69 2.76
CA ALA A 277 -4.25 -14.33 1.96
C ALA A 277 -3.67 -12.98 2.37
N ASP A 278 -4.51 -12.02 2.76
CA ASP A 278 -4.08 -10.71 3.23
C ASP A 278 -3.21 -10.83 4.49
N GLY A 279 -3.71 -11.54 5.51
CA GLY A 279 -2.93 -11.82 6.72
C GLY A 279 -1.66 -12.64 6.46
N PHE A 280 -1.72 -13.67 5.60
CA PHE A 280 -0.55 -14.47 5.23
C PHE A 280 0.50 -13.64 4.47
N ASN A 281 0.07 -12.81 3.54
CA ASN A 281 0.93 -11.94 2.77
C ASN A 281 1.58 -10.86 3.66
N SER A 282 0.85 -10.32 4.63
CA SER A 282 1.38 -9.39 5.63
C SER A 282 2.41 -10.05 6.55
N PHE A 283 2.21 -11.33 6.91
CA PHE A 283 3.24 -12.11 7.60
C PHE A 283 4.51 -12.23 6.75
N LEU A 284 4.37 -12.60 5.47
CA LEU A 284 5.51 -12.68 4.53
C LEU A 284 6.17 -11.32 4.34
N ALA A 285 5.41 -10.23 4.26
CA ALA A 285 5.94 -8.88 4.18
C ALA A 285 6.85 -8.57 5.39
N GLY A 286 6.44 -8.94 6.60
CA GLY A 286 7.26 -8.82 7.80
C GLY A 286 8.57 -9.63 7.70
N VAL A 287 8.50 -10.88 7.22
CA VAL A 287 9.70 -11.74 7.00
C VAL A 287 10.68 -11.10 6.03
N PHE A 288 10.22 -10.52 4.93
CA PHE A 288 11.05 -9.87 3.91
C PHE A 288 11.33 -8.40 4.19
N ASN A 289 11.00 -7.91 5.39
CA ASN A 289 11.23 -6.52 5.79
C ASN A 289 10.58 -5.51 4.84
N SER A 290 9.35 -5.80 4.45
CA SER A 290 8.49 -4.95 3.64
C SER A 290 7.42 -4.29 4.49
N CYS A 291 6.81 -3.21 3.96
CA CYS A 291 5.60 -2.64 4.53
C CYS A 291 4.43 -3.63 4.42
N LEU A 292 3.51 -3.54 5.39
CA LEU A 292 2.33 -4.38 5.45
C LEU A 292 1.44 -4.19 4.23
N LEU A 293 0.86 -5.29 3.77
CA LEU A 293 0.07 -5.36 2.56
C LEU A 293 -1.43 -5.30 2.88
N TYR A 294 -2.20 -4.89 1.93
CA TYR A 294 -3.66 -4.98 1.94
C TYR A 294 -4.18 -5.27 0.53
N THR A 295 -5.37 -5.86 0.45
CA THR A 295 -6.06 -6.11 -0.81
C THR A 295 -6.62 -4.80 -1.38
N SER A 296 -6.44 -4.55 -2.67
CA SER A 296 -7.05 -3.42 -3.38
C SER A 296 -7.78 -3.91 -4.62
N PRO A 297 -8.97 -3.35 -4.93
CA PRO A 297 -9.68 -3.67 -6.16
C PRO A 297 -8.90 -3.17 -7.38
N SER A 298 -8.91 -3.97 -8.44
CA SER A 298 -8.25 -3.60 -9.68
C SER A 298 -8.88 -2.34 -10.29
N PRO A 299 -8.10 -1.34 -10.77
CA PRO A 299 -8.62 -0.15 -11.43
C PRO A 299 -9.48 -0.43 -12.68
N ARG A 300 -9.33 -1.63 -13.26
CA ARG A 300 -10.12 -2.06 -14.42
C ARG A 300 -11.59 -2.25 -14.07
N ASP A 301 -11.86 -2.58 -12.83
CA ASP A 301 -13.18 -2.98 -12.35
C ASP A 301 -14.15 -1.81 -12.20
N LYS A 302 -13.68 -0.57 -12.19
CA LYS A 302 -14.53 0.62 -12.06
C LYS A 302 -15.20 1.07 -13.36
N ARG A 303 -15.23 0.24 -14.45
CA ARG A 303 -15.58 0.72 -15.79
C ARG A 303 -16.19 -0.30 -16.76
N GLN A 304 -16.95 -1.23 -16.28
CA GLN A 304 -17.91 -1.92 -17.17
C GLN A 304 -19.27 -1.30 -17.06
#